data_8a42a6530446e0052089dc95b9df30c1
#
_entry.id   8a42a6530446e0052089dc95b9df30c1
#
_cell.length_a   1.000
_cell.length_b   1.000
_cell.length_c   1.000
_cell.angle_alpha   90.00
_cell.angle_beta   90.00
_cell.angle_gamma   90.00
#
_symmetry.space_group_name_H-M   'P 1'
#
loop_
_entity.id
_entity.type
_entity.pdbx_description
1 polymer ?
#
loop_
_entity_poly.entity_id
_entity_poly.type
_entity_poly.pdbx_seq_one_letter_code
_entity_poly.pdbx_strand_id
1 'polypeptide(L)'
;MSFVHLHVHTQYSILDGQASISSLFERAKELGMPALAITDHGNMYGVKEFLKVAKKFPEVKPIIGCEVYVTRHYDHKLKDTNHRSYYHLILLAKNYTGYKNLMKICSTGHIEGLYYGKPRVSHEIIEQHAEGLVCCSACIAGEVPRNILAGDMEGAEKAIEWHKKIFGEDFYLEVQLHKTEIPGQSQEVYEHQLVANEGIFELAAKTG
;
A
#
# COMPACT_ATOMS: atom_id res chain seq x y z
N MET A 1 -22.05 -0.13 10.31
CA MET A 1 -20.73 -0.76 10.03
C MET A 1 -19.67 0.30 10.31
N SER A 2 -18.66 -0.02 11.09
CA SER A 2 -17.52 0.88 11.28
C SER A 2 -16.55 0.68 10.11
N PHE A 3 -16.06 1.76 9.52
CA PHE A 3 -15.07 1.75 8.45
C PHE A 3 -13.68 2.02 9.04
N VAL A 4 -12.63 1.46 8.43
CA VAL A 4 -11.22 1.72 8.79
C VAL A 4 -10.44 2.01 7.52
N HIS A 5 -9.74 3.14 7.47
CA HIS A 5 -8.79 3.41 6.39
C HIS A 5 -7.50 2.64 6.61
N LEU A 6 -7.16 1.75 5.66
CA LEU A 6 -5.95 0.91 5.69
C LEU A 6 -4.84 1.40 4.76
N HIS A 7 -5.13 2.38 3.88
CA HIS A 7 -4.20 3.00 2.94
C HIS A 7 -4.24 4.52 3.14
N VAL A 8 -3.29 5.06 3.91
CA VAL A 8 -3.30 6.47 4.35
C VAL A 8 -1.89 7.06 4.26
N HIS A 9 -1.78 8.20 3.57
CA HIS A 9 -0.56 8.99 3.47
C HIS A 9 -0.60 10.18 4.43
N THR A 10 0.47 10.34 5.21
CA THR A 10 0.63 11.47 6.14
C THR A 10 1.57 12.54 5.56
N GLN A 11 1.85 13.58 6.34
CA GLN A 11 2.88 14.59 6.01
C GLN A 11 4.27 14.00 5.69
N TYR A 12 4.53 12.73 5.99
CA TYR A 12 5.77 12.03 5.64
C TYR A 12 5.76 11.45 4.20
N SER A 13 4.62 11.51 3.52
CA SER A 13 4.49 11.32 2.07
C SER A 13 4.56 12.68 1.37
N ILE A 14 5.75 13.29 1.36
CA ILE A 14 6.01 14.72 1.11
C ILE A 14 5.35 15.30 -0.15
N LEU A 15 5.15 14.49 -1.21
CA LEU A 15 4.63 14.99 -2.48
C LEU A 15 3.10 15.10 -2.50
N ASP A 16 2.38 14.29 -1.72
CA ASP A 16 0.93 14.15 -1.79
C ASP A 16 0.23 14.00 -0.44
N GLY A 17 0.97 13.71 0.63
CA GLY A 17 0.44 13.61 1.98
C GLY A 17 0.29 14.97 2.66
N GLN A 18 -0.92 15.53 2.68
CA GLN A 18 -1.19 16.81 3.31
C GLN A 18 -1.54 16.69 4.81
N ALA A 19 -2.15 15.58 5.22
CA ALA A 19 -2.71 15.43 6.55
C ALA A 19 -1.63 15.20 7.62
N SER A 20 -1.68 15.98 8.72
CA SER A 20 -0.86 15.70 9.89
C SER A 20 -1.37 14.43 10.62
N ILE A 21 -0.48 13.73 11.29
CA ILE A 21 -0.84 12.56 12.09
C ILE A 21 -1.90 12.92 13.14
N SER A 22 -1.78 14.07 13.80
CA SER A 22 -2.76 14.50 14.80
C SER A 22 -4.15 14.71 14.19
N SER A 23 -4.24 15.42 13.05
CA SER A 23 -5.53 15.67 12.38
C SER A 23 -6.18 14.37 11.85
N LEU A 24 -5.39 13.38 11.45
CA LEU A 24 -5.90 12.07 11.05
C LEU A 24 -6.57 11.32 12.22
N PHE A 25 -5.96 11.32 13.42
CA PHE A 25 -6.56 10.72 14.60
C PHE A 25 -7.81 11.49 15.07
N GLU A 26 -7.78 12.81 15.05
CA GLU A 26 -8.95 13.65 15.35
C GLU A 26 -10.10 13.30 14.43
N ARG A 27 -9.83 13.23 13.12
CA ARG A 27 -10.85 12.89 12.13
C ARG A 27 -11.36 11.46 12.26
N ALA A 28 -10.48 10.49 12.51
CA ALA A 28 -10.88 9.10 12.76
C ALA A 28 -11.82 8.98 13.97
N LYS A 29 -11.51 9.69 15.05
CA LYS A 29 -12.38 9.77 16.25
C LYS A 29 -13.74 10.42 15.93
N GLU A 30 -13.74 11.58 15.26
CA GLU A 30 -14.98 12.26 14.85
C GLU A 30 -15.92 11.35 14.02
N LEU A 31 -15.34 10.54 13.14
CA LEU A 31 -16.06 9.61 12.27
C LEU A 31 -16.37 8.26 12.95
N GLY A 32 -15.99 8.08 14.22
CA GLY A 32 -16.20 6.84 14.96
C GLY A 32 -15.45 5.64 14.40
N MET A 33 -14.30 5.87 13.76
CA MET A 33 -13.44 4.79 13.25
C MET A 33 -12.72 4.09 14.41
N PRO A 34 -12.79 2.76 14.53
CA PRO A 34 -12.14 2.03 15.61
C PRO A 34 -10.62 1.86 15.43
N ALA A 35 -10.11 2.14 14.24
CA ALA A 35 -8.70 2.03 13.91
C ALA A 35 -8.30 2.99 12.78
N LEU A 36 -7.00 3.22 12.63
CA LEU A 36 -6.41 4.02 11.56
C LEU A 36 -5.05 3.43 11.20
N ALA A 37 -4.75 3.30 9.91
CA ALA A 37 -3.43 2.90 9.44
C ALA A 37 -2.56 4.11 9.06
N ILE A 38 -1.23 3.89 9.06
CA ILE A 38 -0.23 4.73 8.41
C ILE A 38 0.47 3.89 7.34
N THR A 39 0.50 4.36 6.09
CA THR A 39 1.10 3.66 4.94
C THR A 39 1.83 4.62 4.02
N ASP A 40 2.72 5.43 4.57
CA ASP A 40 3.48 6.41 3.81
C ASP A 40 4.33 5.78 2.70
N HIS A 41 4.62 6.55 1.65
CA HIS A 41 5.38 6.13 0.47
C HIS A 41 6.81 5.72 0.81
N GLY A 42 7.09 4.42 0.76
CA GLY A 42 8.41 3.83 0.87
C GLY A 42 9.14 4.10 2.18
N ASN A 43 8.46 4.57 3.22
CA ASN A 43 9.10 4.92 4.48
C ASN A 43 8.21 4.65 5.70
N MET A 44 8.86 4.60 6.87
CA MET A 44 8.23 4.44 8.19
C MET A 44 8.58 5.61 9.12
N TYR A 45 8.89 6.79 8.59
CA TYR A 45 9.39 7.92 9.39
C TYR A 45 8.36 8.42 10.39
N GLY A 46 7.07 8.40 10.04
CA GLY A 46 5.97 8.83 10.88
C GLY A 46 5.61 7.91 12.04
N VAL A 47 6.09 6.64 12.06
CA VAL A 47 5.63 5.61 13.00
C VAL A 47 5.80 6.02 14.47
N LYS A 48 6.94 6.62 14.83
CA LYS A 48 7.18 7.06 16.22
C LYS A 48 6.18 8.13 16.66
N GLU A 49 5.91 9.12 15.81
CA GLU A 49 4.92 10.17 16.06
C GLU A 49 3.52 9.57 16.10
N PHE A 50 3.18 8.70 15.16
CA PHE A 50 1.90 8.01 15.06
C PHE A 50 1.55 7.27 16.35
N LEU A 51 2.47 6.46 16.88
CA LEU A 51 2.29 5.75 18.14
C LEU A 51 2.23 6.68 19.36
N LYS A 52 2.95 7.82 19.32
CA LYS A 52 2.88 8.82 20.38
C LYS A 52 1.52 9.53 20.40
N VAL A 53 1.00 9.90 19.23
CA VAL A 53 -0.31 10.56 19.09
C VAL A 53 -1.43 9.57 19.44
N ALA A 54 -1.37 8.31 19.02
CA ALA A 54 -2.34 7.27 19.31
C ALA A 54 -2.64 7.13 20.83
N LYS A 55 -1.66 7.38 21.69
CA LYS A 55 -1.86 7.36 23.16
C LYS A 55 -2.89 8.38 23.65
N LYS A 56 -3.16 9.43 22.87
CA LYS A 56 -4.16 10.46 23.19
C LYS A 56 -5.57 10.08 22.69
N PHE A 57 -5.67 9.05 21.87
CA PHE A 57 -6.91 8.57 21.24
C PHE A 57 -7.08 7.07 21.47
N PRO A 58 -7.30 6.63 22.73
CA PRO A 58 -7.35 5.21 23.09
C PRO A 58 -8.47 4.43 22.39
N GLU A 59 -9.48 5.14 21.86
CA GLU A 59 -10.58 4.59 21.09
C GLU A 59 -10.22 4.24 19.64
N VAL A 60 -9.08 4.75 19.11
CA VAL A 60 -8.62 4.51 17.74
C VAL A 60 -7.35 3.67 17.75
N LYS A 61 -7.46 2.41 17.37
CA LYS A 61 -6.32 1.48 17.29
C LYS A 61 -5.34 1.89 16.17
N PRO A 62 -4.05 2.14 16.46
CA PRO A 62 -3.05 2.40 15.44
C PRO A 62 -2.66 1.12 14.70
N ILE A 63 -2.60 1.17 13.36
CA ILE A 63 -2.12 0.11 12.49
C ILE A 63 -0.89 0.62 11.76
N ILE A 64 0.23 -0.09 11.88
CA ILE A 64 1.50 0.29 11.25
C ILE A 64 1.62 -0.39 9.90
N GLY A 65 1.92 0.37 8.87
CA GLY A 65 2.15 -0.12 7.52
C GLY A 65 3.12 0.76 6.73
N CYS A 66 3.26 0.42 5.47
CA CYS A 66 4.02 1.18 4.48
C CYS A 66 3.49 0.83 3.09
N GLU A 67 3.39 1.81 2.20
CA GLU A 67 3.26 1.57 0.78
C GLU A 67 4.65 1.38 0.18
N VAL A 68 5.03 0.14 -0.08
CA VAL A 68 6.35 -0.20 -0.61
C VAL A 68 6.36 -0.17 -2.14
N TYR A 69 7.54 0.06 -2.72
CA TYR A 69 7.78 0.03 -4.15
C TYR A 69 8.39 -1.30 -4.56
N VAL A 70 7.64 -2.13 -5.30
CA VAL A 70 8.07 -3.46 -5.75
C VAL A 70 8.49 -3.40 -7.20
N THR A 71 9.69 -3.89 -7.53
CA THR A 71 10.19 -3.90 -8.92
C THR A 71 9.37 -4.84 -9.80
N ARG A 72 9.29 -4.52 -11.11
CA ARG A 72 8.58 -5.36 -12.09
C ARG A 72 9.39 -6.58 -12.48
N HIS A 73 9.44 -7.59 -11.58
CA HIS A 73 10.11 -8.89 -11.81
C HIS A 73 11.60 -8.80 -12.16
N TYR A 74 12.31 -7.81 -11.60
CA TYR A 74 13.76 -7.68 -11.72
C TYR A 74 14.41 -7.37 -10.36
N ASP A 75 15.71 -7.61 -10.25
CA ASP A 75 16.48 -7.32 -9.04
C ASP A 75 16.42 -5.82 -8.72
N HIS A 76 16.00 -5.48 -7.51
CA HIS A 76 15.88 -4.09 -7.03
C HIS A 76 17.20 -3.33 -7.02
N LYS A 77 18.35 -4.03 -7.12
CA LYS A 77 19.69 -3.44 -7.18
C LYS A 77 20.03 -2.85 -8.56
N LEU A 78 19.29 -3.24 -9.61
CA LEU A 78 19.51 -2.71 -10.96
C LEU A 78 19.09 -1.24 -11.04
N LYS A 79 20.02 -0.38 -11.48
CA LYS A 79 19.90 1.09 -11.48
C LYS A 79 20.19 1.69 -12.86
N ASP A 80 19.55 1.16 -13.88
CA ASP A 80 19.65 1.66 -15.26
C ASP A 80 18.28 2.08 -15.81
N THR A 81 18.25 2.66 -17.00
CA THR A 81 17.04 3.20 -17.61
C THR A 81 15.94 2.18 -17.90
N ASN A 82 16.32 0.90 -18.09
CA ASN A 82 15.37 -0.18 -18.37
C ASN A 82 14.72 -0.72 -17.08
N HIS A 83 15.34 -0.48 -15.93
CA HIS A 83 14.91 -0.97 -14.63
C HIS A 83 14.45 0.18 -13.71
N ARG A 84 13.52 1.00 -14.19
CA ARG A 84 12.96 2.15 -13.46
C ARG A 84 11.56 1.92 -12.91
N SER A 85 10.78 1.05 -13.57
CA SER A 85 9.37 0.84 -13.25
C SER A 85 9.20 -0.02 -11.98
N TYR A 86 8.16 0.27 -11.23
CA TYR A 86 7.80 -0.42 -9.99
C TYR A 86 6.28 -0.44 -9.84
N TYR A 87 5.82 -1.30 -8.95
CA TYR A 87 4.44 -1.35 -8.48
C TYR A 87 4.36 -0.82 -7.05
N HIS A 88 3.18 -0.36 -6.65
CA HIS A 88 2.86 -0.09 -5.26
C HIS A 88 2.31 -1.36 -4.60
N LEU A 89 2.61 -1.57 -3.33
CA LEU A 89 2.07 -2.65 -2.52
C LEU A 89 1.88 -2.16 -1.09
N ILE A 90 0.70 -2.40 -0.51
CA ILE A 90 0.44 -2.05 0.89
C ILE A 90 0.79 -3.23 1.78
N LEU A 91 1.66 -2.99 2.75
CA LEU A 91 2.01 -3.95 3.78
C LEU A 91 1.66 -3.38 5.16
N LEU A 92 0.89 -4.15 5.94
CA LEU A 92 0.46 -3.79 7.29
C LEU A 92 1.01 -4.81 8.31
N ALA A 93 1.56 -4.32 9.41
CA ALA A 93 2.08 -5.19 10.46
C ALA A 93 0.93 -5.77 11.31
N LYS A 94 0.72 -7.08 11.22
CA LYS A 94 -0.27 -7.84 11.99
C LYS A 94 0.18 -8.05 13.45
N ASN A 95 1.49 -8.14 13.66
CA ASN A 95 2.13 -8.38 14.95
C ASN A 95 3.57 -7.82 14.99
N TYR A 96 4.29 -8.04 16.08
CA TYR A 96 5.66 -7.54 16.25
C TYR A 96 6.67 -8.16 15.27
N THR A 97 6.47 -9.42 14.86
CA THR A 97 7.29 -10.05 13.81
C THR A 97 7.09 -9.34 12.48
N GLY A 98 5.84 -9.08 12.08
CA GLY A 98 5.52 -8.31 10.88
C GLY A 98 6.09 -6.89 10.94
N TYR A 99 6.01 -6.20 12.08
CA TYR A 99 6.64 -4.88 12.24
C TYR A 99 8.16 -4.92 12.00
N LYS A 100 8.87 -5.92 12.54
CA LYS A 100 10.30 -6.09 12.28
C LYS A 100 10.60 -6.42 10.80
N ASN A 101 9.77 -7.24 10.18
CA ASN A 101 9.90 -7.59 8.77
C ASN A 101 9.64 -6.37 7.88
N LEU A 102 8.63 -5.56 8.18
CA LEU A 102 8.37 -4.31 7.47
C LEU A 102 9.55 -3.35 7.57
N MET A 103 10.18 -3.21 8.74
CA MET A 103 11.40 -2.41 8.89
C MET A 103 12.55 -2.94 8.01
N LYS A 104 12.73 -4.25 7.90
CA LYS A 104 13.75 -4.86 7.03
C LYS A 104 13.47 -4.56 5.56
N ILE A 105 12.22 -4.74 5.10
CA ILE A 105 11.79 -4.44 3.73
C ILE A 105 12.08 -2.96 3.40
N CYS A 106 11.64 -2.03 4.24
CA CYS A 106 11.90 -0.61 4.04
C CYS A 106 13.41 -0.29 4.03
N SER A 107 14.17 -0.86 4.97
CA SER A 107 15.63 -0.65 5.06
C SER A 107 16.35 -1.18 3.82
N THR A 108 16.01 -2.38 3.34
CA THR A 108 16.56 -2.95 2.11
C THR A 108 16.29 -2.03 0.91
N GLY A 109 15.05 -1.53 0.79
CA GLY A 109 14.70 -0.59 -0.27
C GLY A 109 15.57 0.68 -0.26
N HIS A 110 15.82 1.26 0.91
CA HIS A 110 16.66 2.46 1.04
C HIS A 110 18.15 2.19 0.85
N ILE A 111 18.67 1.08 1.36
CA ILE A 111 20.11 0.77 1.33
C ILE A 111 20.53 0.23 -0.04
N GLU A 112 19.76 -0.70 -0.60
CA GLU A 112 20.14 -1.44 -1.81
C GLU A 112 19.38 -0.98 -3.04
N GLY A 113 18.05 -0.72 -2.93
CA GLY A 113 17.14 -0.47 -4.04
C GLY A 113 16.85 0.98 -4.36
N LEU A 114 17.45 1.94 -3.65
CA LEU A 114 17.16 3.38 -3.87
C LEU A 114 17.60 3.81 -5.28
N TYR A 115 16.61 4.24 -6.09
CA TYR A 115 16.84 4.72 -7.44
C TYR A 115 15.81 5.79 -7.81
N TYR A 116 16.27 6.95 -8.29
CA TYR A 116 15.42 8.12 -8.54
C TYR A 116 14.49 8.47 -7.38
N GLY A 117 15.03 8.43 -6.14
CA GLY A 117 14.28 8.77 -4.93
C GLY A 117 13.25 7.71 -4.48
N LYS A 118 13.17 6.54 -5.16
CA LYS A 118 12.25 5.46 -4.81
C LYS A 118 13.01 4.29 -4.20
N PRO A 119 12.76 3.94 -2.92
CA PRO A 119 13.36 2.77 -2.24
C PRO A 119 12.63 1.49 -2.67
N ARG A 120 13.13 0.86 -3.74
CA ARG A 120 12.49 -0.32 -4.35
C ARG A 120 12.99 -1.61 -3.72
N VAL A 121 12.12 -2.61 -3.68
CA VAL A 121 12.44 -3.99 -3.29
C VAL A 121 11.97 -4.96 -4.37
N SER A 122 12.56 -6.13 -4.45
CA SER A 122 12.09 -7.18 -5.35
C SER A 122 11.03 -8.07 -4.67
N HIS A 123 10.31 -8.86 -5.45
CA HIS A 123 9.38 -9.88 -4.96
C HIS A 123 10.05 -10.85 -3.97
N GLU A 124 11.30 -11.20 -4.21
CA GLU A 124 12.08 -12.06 -3.31
C GLU A 124 12.24 -11.48 -1.90
N ILE A 125 12.48 -10.17 -1.78
CA ILE A 125 12.58 -9.50 -0.48
C ILE A 125 11.23 -9.52 0.25
N ILE A 126 10.13 -9.34 -0.49
CA ILE A 126 8.78 -9.45 0.07
C ILE A 126 8.54 -10.88 0.59
N GLU A 127 8.81 -11.90 -0.23
CA GLU A 127 8.65 -13.32 0.15
C GLU A 127 9.45 -13.70 1.38
N GLN A 128 10.73 -13.28 1.47
CA GLN A 128 11.61 -13.55 2.61
C GLN A 128 11.14 -12.91 3.93
N HIS A 129 10.33 -11.86 3.86
CA HIS A 129 9.90 -11.07 5.00
C HIS A 129 8.39 -10.93 5.15
N ALA A 130 7.61 -11.85 4.56
CA ALA A 130 6.14 -11.79 4.57
C ALA A 130 5.51 -12.14 5.92
N GLU A 131 6.21 -12.92 6.77
CA GLU A 131 5.67 -13.40 8.03
C GLU A 131 5.17 -12.24 8.93
N GLY A 132 3.92 -12.36 9.39
CA GLY A 132 3.27 -11.39 10.28
C GLY A 132 2.83 -10.10 9.59
N LEU A 133 2.78 -10.10 8.25
CA LEU A 133 2.26 -8.99 7.45
C LEU A 133 0.90 -9.35 6.84
N VAL A 134 0.04 -8.33 6.72
CA VAL A 134 -1.13 -8.30 5.85
C VAL A 134 -0.74 -7.52 4.60
N CYS A 135 -1.15 -8.01 3.43
CA CYS A 135 -0.86 -7.42 2.14
C CYS A 135 -2.13 -6.98 1.42
N CYS A 136 -2.17 -5.76 0.88
CA CYS A 136 -3.25 -5.30 0.00
C CYS A 136 -2.68 -4.89 -1.36
N SER A 137 -3.47 -5.10 -2.44
CA SER A 137 -3.05 -4.90 -3.83
C SER A 137 -2.77 -3.44 -4.22
N ALA A 138 -2.90 -2.51 -3.28
CA ALA A 138 -2.68 -1.07 -3.40
C ALA A 138 -3.64 -0.36 -4.40
N CYS A 139 -3.25 0.84 -4.83
CA CYS A 139 -4.00 1.70 -5.74
C CYS A 139 -3.83 1.29 -7.21
N ILE A 140 -4.28 2.13 -8.16
CA ILE A 140 -4.09 1.93 -9.61
C ILE A 140 -2.62 1.74 -10.03
N ALA A 141 -1.65 2.03 -9.16
CA ALA A 141 -0.23 1.76 -9.39
C ALA A 141 0.23 0.38 -8.89
N GLY A 142 -0.64 -0.41 -8.25
CA GLY A 142 -0.38 -1.79 -7.86
C GLY A 142 -0.23 -2.74 -9.05
N GLU A 143 0.35 -3.91 -8.83
CA GLU A 143 0.58 -4.89 -9.90
C GLU A 143 -0.72 -5.41 -10.52
N VAL A 144 -1.66 -5.82 -9.69
CA VAL A 144 -2.97 -6.33 -10.13
C VAL A 144 -3.75 -5.27 -10.92
N PRO A 145 -4.03 -4.06 -10.37
CA PRO A 145 -4.76 -3.05 -11.12
C PRO A 145 -4.03 -2.55 -12.38
N ARG A 146 -2.71 -2.52 -12.40
CA ARG A 146 -1.97 -2.15 -13.62
C ARG A 146 -2.11 -3.16 -14.74
N ASN A 147 -2.12 -4.45 -14.43
CA ASN A 147 -2.37 -5.49 -15.43
C ASN A 147 -3.81 -5.39 -15.96
N ILE A 148 -4.80 -5.18 -15.09
CA ILE A 148 -6.20 -4.95 -15.50
C ILE A 148 -6.30 -3.76 -16.45
N LEU A 149 -5.72 -2.61 -16.09
CA LEU A 149 -5.74 -1.40 -16.92
C LEU A 149 -5.00 -1.56 -18.25
N ALA A 150 -4.04 -2.47 -18.32
CA ALA A 150 -3.36 -2.84 -19.56
C ALA A 150 -4.13 -3.88 -20.41
N GLY A 151 -5.28 -4.38 -19.93
CA GLY A 151 -6.05 -5.45 -20.57
C GLY A 151 -5.46 -6.85 -20.36
N ASP A 152 -4.46 -7.01 -19.51
CA ASP A 152 -3.80 -8.27 -19.20
C ASP A 152 -4.43 -8.93 -17.95
N MET A 153 -5.63 -9.50 -18.14
CA MET A 153 -6.34 -10.17 -17.06
C MET A 153 -5.61 -11.46 -16.59
N GLU A 154 -4.90 -12.14 -17.48
CA GLU A 154 -4.10 -13.32 -17.12
C GLU A 154 -2.90 -12.92 -16.23
N GLY A 155 -2.21 -11.83 -16.58
CA GLY A 155 -1.14 -11.26 -15.75
C GLY A 155 -1.64 -10.80 -14.36
N ALA A 156 -2.84 -10.20 -14.32
CA ALA A 156 -3.47 -9.82 -13.05
C ALA A 156 -3.79 -11.04 -12.18
N GLU A 157 -4.32 -12.13 -12.77
CA GLU A 157 -4.60 -13.39 -12.06
C GLU A 157 -3.32 -14.03 -11.51
N LYS A 158 -2.27 -14.12 -12.32
CA LYS A 158 -0.95 -14.63 -11.88
C LYS A 158 -0.37 -13.83 -10.72
N ALA A 159 -0.52 -12.51 -10.75
CA ALA A 159 -0.11 -11.65 -9.64
C ALA A 159 -0.90 -11.97 -8.36
N ILE A 160 -2.23 -12.15 -8.45
CA ILE A 160 -3.07 -12.57 -7.32
C ILE A 160 -2.60 -13.93 -6.77
N GLU A 161 -2.39 -14.91 -7.64
CA GLU A 161 -1.93 -16.26 -7.24
C GLU A 161 -0.59 -16.20 -6.50
N TRP A 162 0.35 -15.38 -6.99
CA TRP A 162 1.63 -15.19 -6.31
C TRP A 162 1.44 -14.60 -4.91
N HIS A 163 0.67 -13.51 -4.77
CA HIS A 163 0.41 -12.89 -3.47
C HIS A 163 -0.32 -13.84 -2.52
N LYS A 164 -1.32 -14.59 -2.99
CA LYS A 164 -2.03 -15.59 -2.19
C LYS A 164 -1.12 -16.73 -1.74
N LYS A 165 -0.18 -17.17 -2.59
CA LYS A 165 0.83 -18.18 -2.21
C LYS A 165 1.70 -17.70 -1.04
N ILE A 166 2.05 -16.40 -0.99
CA ILE A 166 2.96 -15.84 0.01
C ILE A 166 2.22 -15.44 1.31
N PHE A 167 1.05 -14.80 1.19
CA PHE A 167 0.33 -14.22 2.32
C PHE A 167 -0.89 -15.04 2.77
N GLY A 168 -1.33 -16.01 1.96
CA GLY A 168 -2.52 -16.83 2.26
C GLY A 168 -3.77 -15.95 2.44
N GLU A 169 -4.46 -16.15 3.55
CA GLU A 169 -5.66 -15.39 3.92
C GLU A 169 -5.37 -13.93 4.36
N ASP A 170 -4.10 -13.56 4.51
CA ASP A 170 -3.68 -12.20 4.83
C ASP A 170 -3.43 -11.35 3.55
N PHE A 171 -3.82 -11.84 2.35
CA PHE A 171 -3.83 -11.06 1.12
C PHE A 171 -5.23 -10.54 0.79
N TYR A 172 -5.33 -9.26 0.43
CA TYR A 172 -6.59 -8.60 0.09
C TYR A 172 -6.46 -7.81 -1.21
N LEU A 173 -7.47 -7.89 -2.06
CA LEU A 173 -7.64 -7.00 -3.19
C LEU A 173 -8.24 -5.68 -2.71
N GLU A 174 -7.61 -4.57 -3.07
CA GLU A 174 -8.01 -3.22 -2.65
C GLU A 174 -8.77 -2.53 -3.79
N VAL A 175 -9.90 -1.91 -3.46
CA VAL A 175 -10.66 -1.05 -4.35
C VAL A 175 -10.67 0.38 -3.80
N GLN A 176 -10.56 1.36 -4.69
CA GLN A 176 -10.55 2.77 -4.34
C GLN A 176 -11.51 3.56 -5.22
N LEU A 177 -12.06 4.66 -4.70
CA LEU A 177 -12.89 5.60 -5.43
C LEU A 177 -12.56 7.03 -4.99
N HIS A 178 -11.80 7.75 -5.83
CA HIS A 178 -11.40 9.14 -5.58
C HIS A 178 -12.03 10.09 -6.60
N LYS A 179 -13.37 10.22 -6.53
CA LYS A 179 -14.07 11.22 -7.33
C LYS A 179 -13.79 12.62 -6.77
N THR A 180 -13.35 13.53 -7.64
CA THR A 180 -13.26 14.95 -7.27
C THR A 180 -14.53 15.70 -7.70
N GLU A 181 -14.99 16.59 -6.83
CA GLU A 181 -16.09 17.51 -7.13
C GLU A 181 -15.60 18.95 -7.38
N ILE A 182 -14.26 19.14 -7.41
CA ILE A 182 -13.64 20.44 -7.64
C ILE A 182 -13.72 20.78 -9.14
N PRO A 183 -14.39 21.87 -9.54
CA PRO A 183 -14.50 22.25 -10.93
C PRO A 183 -13.13 22.41 -11.62
N GLY A 184 -12.96 21.80 -12.78
CA GLY A 184 -11.73 21.87 -13.57
C GLY A 184 -10.62 20.89 -13.18
N GLN A 185 -10.80 20.07 -12.15
CA GLN A 185 -9.89 18.96 -11.85
C GLN A 185 -10.17 17.75 -12.73
N SER A 186 -9.08 17.05 -13.13
CA SER A 186 -9.17 15.81 -13.90
C SER A 186 -9.87 14.70 -13.14
N GLN A 187 -10.73 13.94 -13.81
CA GLN A 187 -11.36 12.72 -13.31
C GLN A 187 -10.60 11.44 -13.71
N GLU A 188 -9.46 11.57 -14.36
CA GLU A 188 -8.70 10.45 -14.94
C GLU A 188 -8.41 9.33 -13.91
N VAL A 189 -7.99 9.71 -12.70
CA VAL A 189 -7.74 8.73 -11.63
C VAL A 189 -9.01 7.97 -11.26
N TYR A 190 -10.15 8.67 -11.14
CA TYR A 190 -11.43 8.06 -10.82
C TYR A 190 -11.91 7.12 -11.93
N GLU A 191 -11.76 7.53 -13.20
CA GLU A 191 -12.12 6.70 -14.37
C GLU A 191 -11.28 5.41 -14.42
N HIS A 192 -9.97 5.51 -14.21
CA HIS A 192 -9.10 4.34 -14.08
C HIS A 192 -9.47 3.45 -12.90
N GLN A 193 -9.87 4.04 -11.76
CA GLN A 193 -10.33 3.27 -10.60
C GLN A 193 -11.62 2.48 -10.90
N LEU A 194 -12.57 3.04 -11.65
CA LEU A 194 -13.78 2.31 -12.06
C LEU A 194 -13.43 1.07 -12.87
N VAL A 195 -12.58 1.20 -13.90
CA VAL A 195 -12.14 0.08 -14.74
C VAL A 195 -11.37 -0.97 -13.92
N ALA A 196 -10.42 -0.52 -13.08
CA ALA A 196 -9.65 -1.43 -12.24
C ALA A 196 -10.54 -2.18 -11.24
N ASN A 197 -11.51 -1.50 -10.62
CA ASN A 197 -12.42 -2.10 -9.64
C ASN A 197 -13.32 -3.18 -10.26
N GLU A 198 -13.83 -2.98 -11.49
CA GLU A 198 -14.60 -4.01 -12.22
C GLU A 198 -13.76 -5.28 -12.40
N GLY A 199 -12.55 -5.16 -12.89
CA GLY A 199 -11.63 -6.30 -13.05
C GLY A 199 -11.24 -6.95 -11.72
N ILE A 200 -11.05 -6.15 -10.66
CA ILE A 200 -10.77 -6.65 -9.31
C ILE A 200 -11.95 -7.48 -8.79
N PHE A 201 -13.19 -7.03 -8.94
CA PHE A 201 -14.37 -7.80 -8.53
C PHE A 201 -14.52 -9.10 -9.30
N GLU A 202 -14.27 -9.09 -10.62
CA GLU A 202 -14.27 -10.30 -11.44
C GLU A 202 -13.22 -11.30 -10.94
N LEU A 203 -11.98 -10.86 -10.75
CA LEU A 203 -10.89 -11.71 -10.29
C LEU A 203 -11.10 -12.20 -8.85
N ALA A 204 -11.64 -11.36 -7.95
CA ALA A 204 -11.98 -11.76 -6.58
C ALA A 204 -13.00 -12.91 -6.57
N ALA A 205 -14.04 -12.82 -7.42
CA ALA A 205 -15.03 -13.89 -7.55
C ALA A 205 -14.44 -15.19 -8.11
N LYS A 206 -13.43 -15.10 -8.99
CA LYS A 206 -12.76 -16.23 -9.63
C LYS A 206 -11.74 -16.91 -8.73
N THR A 207 -10.98 -16.11 -7.97
CA THR A 207 -9.83 -16.61 -7.19
C THR A 207 -10.16 -16.91 -5.71
N GLY A 208 -11.29 -16.47 -5.20
CA GLY A 208 -11.77 -16.71 -3.83
C GLY A 208 -11.24 -15.71 -2.84
#